data_0814bb326e01b44bf9bb800ec82afb05
#
_entry.id   0814bb326e01b44bf9bb800ec82afb05
#
_cell.length_a   1.000
_cell.length_b   1.000
_cell.length_c   1.000
_cell.angle_alpha   90.00
_cell.angle_beta   90.00
_cell.angle_gamma   90.00
#
_symmetry.space_group_name_H-M   'P 1'
#
loop_
_entity.id
_entity.type
_entity.pdbx_description
1 polymer ?
#
loop_
_entity_poly.entity_id
_entity_poly.type
_entity_poly.pdbx_seq_one_letter_code
_entity_poly.pdbx_strand_id
1 'polypeptide(L)'
;MGANDAAVKKRITWLIPPVFLIAGVVFYVCVSGCSFLGIVFCGIAAICIVDNLLSIWKDRKAFRIAKNAWNILVIGITVAAIVTVIPILQEPTEVKSRSDFCIVLDAGVKGTEPSEILQDRIDQAYVYLTKNPDVICIATGGKGNDENISEAQCIYDHLTAMGIDVNRIWMEDQATSTIENFQYSLALIQEKTGTEPRRVTVLSNEFHLFRASIMAEDCGLEADFVVAPTSSGLIRISYTLREIFALWKYLTIGG
;
A
#
# COMPACT_ATOMS: atom_id res chain seq x y z
N MET A 1 46.38 -6.16 -9.04
CA MET A 1 45.38 -5.09 -8.71
C MET A 1 46.02 -4.16 -7.71
N GLY A 2 46.43 -2.97 -8.14
CA GLY A 2 47.31 -2.09 -7.37
C GLY A 2 46.64 -1.38 -6.21
N ALA A 3 47.46 -0.88 -5.25
CA ALA A 3 47.00 -0.09 -4.09
C ALA A 3 46.12 1.13 -4.51
N ASN A 4 46.35 1.65 -5.72
CA ASN A 4 45.54 2.73 -6.31
C ASN A 4 44.11 2.33 -6.62
N ASP A 5 43.86 1.08 -7.10
CA ASP A 5 42.52 0.56 -7.40
C ASP A 5 41.69 0.36 -6.12
N ALA A 6 42.34 -0.07 -5.03
CA ALA A 6 41.68 -0.24 -3.74
C ALA A 6 41.28 1.11 -3.11
N ALA A 7 42.14 2.16 -3.26
CA ALA A 7 41.84 3.50 -2.77
C ALA A 7 40.71 4.16 -3.58
N VAL A 8 40.69 3.98 -4.90
CA VAL A 8 39.61 4.46 -5.79
C VAL A 8 38.30 3.78 -5.45
N LYS A 9 38.24 2.46 -5.31
CA LYS A 9 37.04 1.72 -4.87
C LYS A 9 36.52 2.22 -3.53
N LYS A 10 37.40 2.44 -2.56
CA LYS A 10 37.01 2.96 -1.23
C LYS A 10 36.42 4.36 -1.32
N ARG A 11 36.95 5.22 -2.19
CA ARG A 11 36.37 6.57 -2.41
C ARG A 11 34.99 6.50 -3.06
N ILE A 12 34.81 5.63 -4.04
CA ILE A 12 33.52 5.46 -4.74
C ILE A 12 32.42 4.96 -3.77
N THR A 13 32.71 4.01 -2.87
CA THR A 13 31.72 3.51 -1.91
C THR A 13 31.21 4.57 -0.94
N TRP A 14 32.02 5.62 -0.64
CA TRP A 14 31.61 6.75 0.19
C TRP A 14 30.81 7.82 -0.55
N LEU A 15 30.76 7.77 -1.88
CA LEU A 15 29.90 8.66 -2.69
C LEU A 15 28.46 8.13 -2.82
N ILE A 16 28.24 6.84 -2.59
CA ILE A 16 26.92 6.21 -2.73
C ILE A 16 25.90 6.70 -1.68
N PRO A 17 26.20 6.71 -0.35
CA PRO A 17 25.26 7.16 0.66
C PRO A 17 24.68 8.57 0.45
N PRO A 18 25.46 9.61 0.16
CA PRO A 18 24.91 10.96 -0.05
C PRO A 18 24.00 11.03 -1.28
N VAL A 19 24.24 10.26 -2.35
CA VAL A 19 23.35 10.20 -3.51
C VAL A 19 21.98 9.65 -3.12
N PHE A 20 21.95 8.51 -2.40
CA PHE A 20 20.71 7.94 -1.91
C PHE A 20 20.02 8.84 -0.88
N LEU A 21 20.76 9.52 -0.01
CA LEU A 21 20.19 10.44 0.96
C LEU A 21 19.52 11.64 0.28
N ILE A 22 20.18 12.25 -0.71
CA ILE A 22 19.61 13.36 -1.49
C ILE A 22 18.35 12.88 -2.23
N ALA A 23 18.44 11.76 -2.94
CA ALA A 23 17.27 11.17 -3.60
C ALA A 23 16.14 10.90 -2.60
N GLY A 24 16.45 10.34 -1.43
CA GLY A 24 15.49 10.08 -0.37
C GLY A 24 14.76 11.33 0.10
N VAL A 25 15.48 12.41 0.37
CA VAL A 25 14.89 13.70 0.76
C VAL A 25 14.04 14.28 -0.36
N VAL A 26 14.48 14.24 -1.60
CA VAL A 26 13.71 14.74 -2.76
C VAL A 26 12.40 13.99 -2.90
N PHE A 27 12.41 12.65 -2.87
CA PHE A 27 11.18 11.85 -2.96
C PHE A 27 10.26 12.05 -1.77
N TYR A 28 10.81 12.20 -0.56
CA TYR A 28 10.01 12.39 0.65
C TYR A 28 9.29 13.74 0.67
N VAL A 29 9.97 14.82 0.26
CA VAL A 29 9.47 16.21 0.39
C VAL A 29 8.80 16.71 -0.88
N CYS A 30 9.36 16.39 -2.05
CA CYS A 30 8.99 17.06 -3.30
C CYS A 30 8.06 16.25 -4.19
N VAL A 31 7.96 14.92 -3.99
CA VAL A 31 7.17 14.05 -4.87
C VAL A 31 5.96 13.51 -4.12
N SER A 32 4.78 14.06 -4.42
CA SER A 32 3.52 13.61 -3.80
C SER A 32 3.30 12.11 -4.02
N GLY A 33 2.85 11.40 -2.98
CA GLY A 33 2.60 9.95 -3.04
C GLY A 33 3.86 9.07 -2.99
N CYS A 34 5.07 9.65 -3.01
CA CYS A 34 6.33 8.90 -3.04
C CYS A 34 7.14 9.00 -1.74
N SER A 35 6.56 9.47 -0.64
CA SER A 35 7.25 9.62 0.65
C SER A 35 7.85 8.30 1.15
N PHE A 36 7.16 7.17 0.95
CA PHE A 36 7.69 5.87 1.36
C PHE A 36 8.92 5.45 0.54
N LEU A 37 8.93 5.71 -0.76
CA LEU A 37 10.12 5.51 -1.61
C LEU A 37 11.30 6.35 -1.11
N GLY A 38 11.04 7.58 -0.66
CA GLY A 38 12.03 8.44 0.01
C GLY A 38 12.61 7.79 1.26
N ILE A 39 11.77 7.20 2.12
CA ILE A 39 12.21 6.46 3.32
C ILE A 39 13.10 5.27 2.94
N VAL A 40 12.74 4.51 1.91
CA VAL A 40 13.53 3.37 1.42
C VAL A 40 14.92 3.83 0.95
N PHE A 41 15.03 4.92 0.21
CA PHE A 41 16.34 5.47 -0.22
C PHE A 41 17.18 5.93 0.98
N CYS A 42 16.59 6.58 1.98
CA CYS A 42 17.30 6.93 3.22
C CYS A 42 17.77 5.66 3.97
N GLY A 43 16.97 4.61 3.99
CA GLY A 43 17.33 3.30 4.55
C GLY A 43 18.52 2.66 3.83
N ILE A 44 18.52 2.69 2.49
CA ILE A 44 19.65 2.22 1.67
C ILE A 44 20.91 3.02 1.99
N ALA A 45 20.82 4.37 2.11
CA ALA A 45 21.93 5.20 2.50
C ALA A 45 22.51 4.80 3.87
N ALA A 46 21.64 4.55 4.87
CA ALA A 46 22.03 4.10 6.20
C ALA A 46 22.73 2.73 6.16
N ILE A 47 22.20 1.78 5.40
CA ILE A 47 22.82 0.45 5.19
C ILE A 47 24.22 0.60 4.62
N CYS A 48 24.39 1.44 3.58
CA CYS A 48 25.69 1.70 2.95
C CYS A 48 26.69 2.39 3.91
N ILE A 49 26.22 3.30 4.78
CA ILE A 49 27.07 3.94 5.81
C ILE A 49 27.56 2.90 6.82
N VAL A 50 26.67 2.07 7.36
CA VAL A 50 27.02 1.01 8.32
C VAL A 50 28.02 0.03 7.69
N ASP A 51 27.79 -0.37 6.43
CA ASP A 51 28.67 -1.26 5.69
C ASP A 51 30.06 -0.67 5.52
N ASN A 52 30.16 0.61 5.14
CA ASN A 52 31.43 1.32 5.01
C ASN A 52 32.17 1.44 6.35
N LEU A 53 31.46 1.77 7.44
CA LEU A 53 32.04 1.87 8.80
C LEU A 53 32.61 0.54 9.27
N LEU A 54 31.86 -0.55 9.15
CA LEU A 54 32.34 -1.88 9.48
C LEU A 54 33.54 -2.32 8.64
N SER A 55 33.62 -1.84 7.42
CA SER A 55 34.73 -2.13 6.49
C SER A 55 36.03 -1.41 6.84
N ILE A 56 36.00 -0.31 7.62
CA ILE A 56 37.22 0.41 8.08
C ILE A 56 38.05 -0.47 9.02
N TRP A 57 37.39 -1.23 9.88
CA TRP A 57 38.02 -2.02 10.95
C TRP A 57 38.05 -3.52 10.64
N LYS A 58 37.95 -3.91 9.33
CA LYS A 58 37.85 -5.30 8.87
C LYS A 58 38.99 -6.23 9.33
N ASP A 59 40.15 -5.67 9.66
CA ASP A 59 41.31 -6.45 10.08
C ASP A 59 41.22 -6.93 11.55
N ARG A 60 40.32 -6.34 12.35
CA ARG A 60 40.01 -6.78 13.71
C ARG A 60 39.00 -7.91 13.69
N LYS A 61 39.27 -9.04 14.35
CA LYS A 61 38.39 -10.24 14.36
C LYS A 61 36.95 -9.93 14.73
N ALA A 62 36.71 -9.09 15.75
CA ALA A 62 35.38 -8.69 16.20
C ALA A 62 34.58 -7.95 15.11
N PHE A 63 35.22 -7.01 14.41
CA PHE A 63 34.57 -6.25 13.33
C PHE A 63 34.29 -7.09 12.10
N ARG A 64 35.14 -8.09 11.82
CA ARG A 64 34.89 -9.04 10.73
C ARG A 64 33.67 -9.91 11.03
N ILE A 65 33.52 -10.38 12.27
CA ILE A 65 32.33 -11.13 12.69
C ILE A 65 31.08 -10.23 12.58
N ALA A 66 31.12 -8.99 13.08
CA ALA A 66 30.02 -8.04 13.00
C ALA A 66 29.63 -7.74 11.53
N LYS A 67 30.61 -7.58 10.65
CA LYS A 67 30.38 -7.38 9.20
C LYS A 67 29.68 -8.57 8.57
N ASN A 68 30.12 -9.79 8.88
CA ASN A 68 29.46 -10.99 8.34
C ASN A 68 28.03 -11.13 8.86
N ALA A 69 27.78 -10.89 10.16
CA ALA A 69 26.45 -10.89 10.73
C ALA A 69 25.56 -9.81 10.09
N TRP A 70 26.09 -8.60 9.88
CA TRP A 70 25.41 -7.53 9.16
C TRP A 70 25.01 -7.94 7.74
N ASN A 71 25.95 -8.52 6.98
CA ASN A 71 25.66 -8.98 5.62
C ASN A 71 24.57 -10.05 5.59
N ILE A 72 24.62 -11.03 6.52
CA ILE A 72 23.59 -12.06 6.64
C ILE A 72 22.21 -11.42 6.93
N LEU A 73 22.16 -10.46 7.85
CA LEU A 73 20.93 -9.75 8.20
C LEU A 73 20.36 -9.01 6.97
N VAL A 74 21.18 -8.23 6.27
CA VAL A 74 20.74 -7.47 5.09
C VAL A 74 20.25 -8.42 3.99
N ILE A 75 20.98 -9.50 3.73
CA ILE A 75 20.56 -10.52 2.75
C ILE A 75 19.24 -11.16 3.18
N GLY A 76 19.08 -11.52 4.45
CA GLY A 76 17.85 -12.11 4.97
C GLY A 76 16.64 -11.20 4.79
N ILE A 77 16.77 -9.92 5.15
CA ILE A 77 15.71 -8.92 4.95
C ILE A 77 15.39 -8.75 3.46
N THR A 78 16.42 -8.69 2.60
CA THR A 78 16.23 -8.54 1.15
C THR A 78 15.49 -9.74 0.56
N VAL A 79 15.87 -10.96 0.95
CA VAL A 79 15.19 -12.19 0.51
C VAL A 79 13.74 -12.21 1.00
N ALA A 80 13.50 -11.87 2.26
CA ALA A 80 12.15 -11.79 2.80
C ALA A 80 11.29 -10.76 2.03
N ALA A 81 11.84 -9.58 1.71
CA ALA A 81 11.14 -8.57 0.91
C ALA A 81 10.82 -9.06 -0.51
N ILE A 82 11.78 -9.75 -1.17
CA ILE A 82 11.57 -10.34 -2.51
C ILE A 82 10.46 -11.40 -2.47
N VAL A 83 10.49 -12.29 -1.48
CA VAL A 83 9.46 -13.32 -1.35
C VAL A 83 8.09 -12.69 -1.09
N THR A 84 8.02 -11.64 -0.28
CA THR A 84 6.77 -10.96 0.05
C THR A 84 6.20 -10.17 -1.14
N VAL A 85 7.05 -9.59 -1.99
CA VAL A 85 6.56 -8.79 -3.12
C VAL A 85 5.93 -9.65 -4.22
N ILE A 86 6.31 -10.92 -4.35
CA ILE A 86 5.80 -11.82 -5.39
C ILE A 86 4.26 -11.90 -5.37
N PRO A 87 3.59 -12.26 -4.27
CA PRO A 87 2.13 -12.32 -4.23
C PRO A 87 1.47 -10.93 -4.37
N ILE A 88 2.13 -9.85 -3.93
CA ILE A 88 1.61 -8.48 -4.10
C ILE A 88 1.55 -8.08 -5.59
N LEU A 89 2.49 -8.56 -6.39
CA LEU A 89 2.54 -8.29 -7.82
C LEU A 89 1.67 -9.24 -8.67
N GLN A 90 1.13 -10.29 -8.06
CA GLN A 90 0.19 -11.17 -8.75
C GLN A 90 -1.17 -10.50 -8.79
N GLU A 91 -1.67 -10.22 -9.98
CA GLU A 91 -3.02 -9.71 -10.15
C GLU A 91 -4.02 -10.77 -9.66
N PRO A 92 -5.01 -10.38 -8.85
CA PRO A 92 -6.05 -11.31 -8.45
C PRO A 92 -6.81 -11.80 -9.69
N THR A 93 -7.23 -13.04 -9.65
CA THR A 93 -8.05 -13.63 -10.72
C THR A 93 -9.33 -12.81 -10.91
N GLU A 94 -9.76 -12.65 -12.17
CA GLU A 94 -11.01 -11.95 -12.53
C GLU A 94 -12.19 -12.37 -11.63
N VAL A 95 -13.15 -11.44 -11.47
CA VAL A 95 -14.40 -11.65 -10.73
C VAL A 95 -15.06 -12.95 -11.16
N LYS A 96 -15.07 -13.96 -10.31
CA LYS A 96 -15.59 -15.31 -10.61
C LYS A 96 -17.09 -15.39 -10.55
N SER A 97 -17.72 -14.54 -9.75
CA SER A 97 -19.17 -14.47 -9.62
C SER A 97 -19.62 -13.07 -9.26
N ARG A 98 -20.85 -12.73 -9.64
CA ARG A 98 -21.44 -11.43 -9.34
C ARG A 98 -21.84 -11.38 -7.86
N SER A 99 -21.40 -10.33 -7.15
CA SER A 99 -21.89 -9.99 -5.81
C SER A 99 -22.87 -8.82 -5.90
N ASP A 100 -23.84 -8.78 -4.98
CA ASP A 100 -24.80 -7.68 -4.87
C ASP A 100 -24.15 -6.42 -4.28
N PHE A 101 -22.97 -6.53 -3.65
CA PHE A 101 -22.26 -5.45 -2.97
C PHE A 101 -20.84 -5.30 -3.48
N CYS A 102 -20.43 -4.04 -3.68
CA CYS A 102 -19.07 -3.64 -4.02
C CYS A 102 -18.54 -2.71 -2.93
N ILE A 103 -17.53 -3.16 -2.17
CA ILE A 103 -16.84 -2.34 -1.17
C ILE A 103 -15.69 -1.61 -1.87
N VAL A 104 -15.76 -0.28 -1.89
CA VAL A 104 -14.69 0.58 -2.41
C VAL A 104 -13.85 1.03 -1.22
N LEU A 105 -12.62 0.50 -1.13
CA LEU A 105 -11.73 0.78 -0.01
C LEU A 105 -11.15 2.20 -0.09
N ASP A 106 -10.85 2.76 1.08
CA ASP A 106 -10.25 4.08 1.32
C ASP A 106 -8.79 4.19 0.87
N ALA A 107 -8.34 5.41 0.54
CA ALA A 107 -6.94 5.65 0.15
C ALA A 107 -6.39 7.06 0.45
N GLY A 108 -7.14 7.88 1.15
CA GLY A 108 -6.76 9.23 1.58
C GLY A 108 -7.38 10.36 0.77
N VAL A 109 -7.69 11.44 1.46
CA VAL A 109 -8.26 12.69 0.95
C VAL A 109 -7.28 13.84 1.22
N LYS A 110 -7.23 14.83 0.36
CA LYS A 110 -6.49 16.08 0.55
C LYS A 110 -7.47 17.24 0.67
N GLY A 111 -7.75 17.65 1.89
CA GLY A 111 -8.83 18.62 2.13
C GLY A 111 -10.20 18.01 1.81
N THR A 112 -10.78 18.30 0.66
CA THR A 112 -12.03 17.73 0.14
C THR A 112 -11.83 16.92 -1.14
N GLU A 113 -10.61 16.93 -1.71
CA GLU A 113 -10.30 16.27 -2.98
C GLU A 113 -9.67 14.90 -2.74
N PRO A 114 -9.96 13.90 -3.59
CA PRO A 114 -9.35 12.59 -3.47
C PRO A 114 -7.82 12.66 -3.72
N SER A 115 -7.07 11.81 -3.03
CA SER A 115 -5.69 11.54 -3.44
C SER A 115 -5.68 10.88 -4.82
N GLU A 116 -4.52 10.87 -5.51
CA GLU A 116 -4.41 10.19 -6.82
C GLU A 116 -4.84 8.72 -6.74
N ILE A 117 -4.51 8.04 -5.64
CA ILE A 117 -4.89 6.65 -5.40
C ILE A 117 -6.40 6.49 -5.20
N LEU A 118 -7.02 7.39 -4.43
CA LEU A 118 -8.46 7.36 -4.23
C LEU A 118 -9.21 7.72 -5.52
N GLN A 119 -8.68 8.64 -6.34
CA GLN A 119 -9.25 8.98 -7.64
C GLN A 119 -9.24 7.76 -8.57
N ASP A 120 -8.13 7.02 -8.65
CA ASP A 120 -8.05 5.78 -9.44
C ASP A 120 -9.15 4.77 -9.02
N ARG A 121 -9.42 4.66 -7.71
CA ARG A 121 -10.51 3.80 -7.19
C ARG A 121 -11.89 4.32 -7.55
N ILE A 122 -12.13 5.61 -7.42
CA ILE A 122 -13.41 6.25 -7.78
C ILE A 122 -13.69 6.05 -9.28
N ASP A 123 -12.72 6.29 -10.14
CA ASP A 123 -12.85 6.13 -11.58
C ASP A 123 -13.18 4.67 -11.94
N GLN A 124 -12.49 3.72 -11.33
CA GLN A 124 -12.76 2.30 -11.55
C GLN A 124 -14.09 1.86 -10.96
N ALA A 125 -14.49 2.41 -9.80
CA ALA A 125 -15.80 2.15 -9.21
C ALA A 125 -16.93 2.63 -10.11
N TYR A 126 -16.79 3.81 -10.71
CA TYR A 126 -17.73 4.31 -11.71
C TYR A 126 -17.89 3.36 -12.89
N VAL A 127 -16.77 2.89 -13.46
CA VAL A 127 -16.77 1.92 -14.57
C VAL A 127 -17.45 0.61 -14.17
N TYR A 128 -17.15 0.11 -12.97
CA TYR A 128 -17.72 -1.14 -12.47
C TYR A 128 -19.24 -1.01 -12.21
N LEU A 129 -19.68 0.05 -11.51
CA LEU A 129 -21.07 0.27 -11.16
C LEU A 129 -21.96 0.60 -12.36
N THR A 130 -21.40 1.23 -13.39
CA THR A 130 -22.11 1.47 -14.66
C THR A 130 -22.39 0.18 -15.42
N LYS A 131 -21.44 -0.76 -15.41
CA LYS A 131 -21.59 -2.10 -16.01
C LYS A 131 -22.48 -3.04 -15.19
N ASN A 132 -22.65 -2.74 -13.91
CA ASN A 132 -23.40 -3.56 -12.95
C ASN A 132 -24.47 -2.71 -12.23
N PRO A 133 -25.59 -2.38 -12.90
CA PRO A 133 -26.57 -1.41 -12.40
C PRO A 133 -27.31 -1.85 -11.12
N ASP A 134 -27.35 -3.16 -10.81
CA ASP A 134 -28.03 -3.68 -9.62
C ASP A 134 -27.10 -3.76 -8.39
N VAL A 135 -25.79 -3.53 -8.55
CA VAL A 135 -24.80 -3.61 -7.46
C VAL A 135 -24.89 -2.36 -6.59
N ILE A 136 -24.93 -2.56 -5.28
CA ILE A 136 -24.82 -1.50 -4.27
C ILE A 136 -23.33 -1.26 -3.97
N CYS A 137 -22.93 -0.01 -3.99
CA CYS A 137 -21.60 0.46 -3.60
C CYS A 137 -21.57 0.74 -2.10
N ILE A 138 -20.60 0.18 -1.40
CA ILE A 138 -20.25 0.60 -0.03
C ILE A 138 -19.02 1.47 -0.14
N ALA A 139 -19.18 2.78 0.00
CA ALA A 139 -18.08 3.72 0.12
C ALA A 139 -17.58 3.67 1.57
N THR A 140 -16.36 3.20 1.81
CA THR A 140 -15.86 3.02 3.17
C THR A 140 -14.59 3.83 3.41
N GLY A 141 -14.41 4.29 4.65
CA GLY A 141 -13.25 5.02 5.13
C GLY A 141 -13.64 6.25 5.92
N GLY A 142 -13.09 6.36 7.12
CA GLY A 142 -13.33 7.46 8.04
C GLY A 142 -12.60 8.74 7.63
N LYS A 143 -12.56 9.69 8.56
CA LYS A 143 -11.89 10.98 8.36
C LYS A 143 -10.52 10.94 9.01
N GLY A 144 -9.47 11.10 8.20
CA GLY A 144 -8.10 11.28 8.67
C GLY A 144 -7.87 12.64 9.37
N ASN A 145 -6.77 12.76 10.13
CA ASN A 145 -6.47 13.97 10.92
C ASN A 145 -6.28 15.23 10.04
N ASP A 146 -5.77 15.07 8.83
CA ASP A 146 -5.47 16.16 7.90
C ASP A 146 -6.55 16.31 6.80
N GLU A 147 -7.71 15.67 6.97
CA GLU A 147 -8.80 15.65 6.01
C GLU A 147 -9.96 16.54 6.48
N ASN A 148 -10.67 17.16 5.55
CA ASN A 148 -11.84 17.96 5.85
C ASN A 148 -13.14 17.16 5.85
N ILE A 149 -13.19 16.09 5.05
CA ILE A 149 -14.30 15.14 4.92
C ILE A 149 -13.78 13.72 5.11
N SER A 150 -14.67 12.74 5.34
CA SER A 150 -14.31 11.33 5.34
C SER A 150 -14.00 10.84 3.91
N GLU A 151 -13.22 9.78 3.80
CA GLU A 151 -12.94 9.17 2.51
C GLU A 151 -14.21 8.58 1.89
N ALA A 152 -15.09 8.00 2.70
CA ALA A 152 -16.42 7.56 2.28
C ALA A 152 -17.26 8.69 1.68
N GLN A 153 -17.25 9.89 2.30
CA GLN A 153 -17.95 11.07 1.78
C GLN A 153 -17.34 11.50 0.43
N CYS A 154 -16.02 11.50 0.30
CA CYS A 154 -15.34 11.85 -0.94
C CYS A 154 -15.73 10.90 -2.08
N ILE A 155 -15.75 9.59 -1.83
CA ILE A 155 -16.18 8.57 -2.80
C ILE A 155 -17.65 8.81 -3.20
N TYR A 156 -18.52 9.03 -2.21
CA TYR A 156 -19.95 9.28 -2.43
C TYR A 156 -20.20 10.50 -3.31
N ASP A 157 -19.57 11.63 -2.98
CA ASP A 157 -19.76 12.89 -3.70
C ASP A 157 -19.33 12.78 -5.16
N HIS A 158 -18.15 12.15 -5.41
CA HIS A 158 -17.62 11.99 -6.75
C HIS A 158 -18.45 11.01 -7.59
N LEU A 159 -18.82 9.84 -7.06
CA LEU A 159 -19.67 8.89 -7.79
C LEU A 159 -21.05 9.46 -8.10
N THR A 160 -21.63 10.21 -7.17
CA THR A 160 -22.91 10.90 -7.38
C THR A 160 -22.77 11.97 -8.47
N ALA A 161 -21.72 12.80 -8.44
CA ALA A 161 -21.44 13.79 -9.48
C ALA A 161 -21.22 13.18 -10.86
N MET A 162 -20.68 11.95 -10.93
CA MET A 162 -20.53 11.17 -12.16
C MET A 162 -21.83 10.51 -12.64
N GLY A 163 -22.91 10.59 -11.85
CA GLY A 163 -24.25 10.12 -12.24
C GLY A 163 -24.65 8.73 -11.71
N ILE A 164 -23.93 8.17 -10.74
CA ILE A 164 -24.39 6.97 -10.02
C ILE A 164 -25.55 7.38 -9.09
N ASP A 165 -26.64 6.60 -9.09
CA ASP A 165 -27.81 6.84 -8.25
C ASP A 165 -27.41 6.83 -6.77
N VAL A 166 -27.79 7.90 -6.05
CA VAL A 166 -27.51 8.08 -4.62
C VAL A 166 -28.03 6.92 -3.76
N ASN A 167 -29.13 6.29 -4.18
CA ASN A 167 -29.70 5.13 -3.46
C ASN A 167 -28.83 3.87 -3.59
N ARG A 168 -27.90 3.86 -4.51
CA ARG A 168 -26.95 2.75 -4.73
C ARG A 168 -25.61 2.94 -4.03
N ILE A 169 -25.41 4.04 -3.31
CA ILE A 169 -24.17 4.33 -2.63
C ILE A 169 -24.46 4.44 -1.13
N TRP A 170 -23.93 3.52 -0.35
CA TRP A 170 -24.01 3.55 1.11
C TRP A 170 -22.66 3.96 1.67
N MET A 171 -22.67 4.89 2.63
CA MET A 171 -21.44 5.39 3.25
C MET A 171 -21.19 4.70 4.59
N GLU A 172 -19.96 4.27 4.77
CA GLU A 172 -19.39 3.84 6.04
C GLU A 172 -18.20 4.76 6.34
N ASP A 173 -18.34 5.70 7.25
CA ASP A 173 -17.42 6.82 7.49
C ASP A 173 -16.69 6.77 8.86
N GLN A 174 -16.71 5.61 9.52
CA GLN A 174 -16.12 5.43 10.86
C GLN A 174 -14.82 4.64 10.87
N ALA A 175 -14.56 3.84 9.83
CA ALA A 175 -13.41 2.96 9.77
C ALA A 175 -12.09 3.74 9.76
N THR A 176 -11.09 3.25 10.50
CA THR A 176 -9.73 3.79 10.58
C THR A 176 -8.66 2.80 10.13
N SER A 177 -9.07 1.62 9.72
CA SER A 177 -8.21 0.55 9.22
C SER A 177 -8.94 -0.32 8.20
N THR A 178 -8.18 -1.05 7.37
CA THR A 178 -8.77 -1.93 6.35
C THR A 178 -9.63 -3.05 6.95
N ILE A 179 -9.29 -3.55 8.13
CA ILE A 179 -10.12 -4.53 8.85
C ILE A 179 -11.45 -3.90 9.25
N GLU A 180 -11.42 -2.68 9.79
CA GLU A 180 -12.64 -1.94 10.16
C GLU A 180 -13.48 -1.60 8.92
N ASN A 181 -12.85 -1.28 7.78
CA ASN A 181 -13.57 -1.10 6.51
C ASN A 181 -14.45 -2.33 6.20
N PHE A 182 -13.91 -3.54 6.33
CA PHE A 182 -14.69 -4.76 6.11
C PHE A 182 -15.75 -4.96 7.19
N GLN A 183 -15.38 -4.89 8.46
CA GLN A 183 -16.29 -5.14 9.57
C GLN A 183 -17.48 -4.18 9.59
N TYR A 184 -17.22 -2.87 9.40
CA TYR A 184 -18.26 -1.86 9.43
C TYR A 184 -19.10 -1.86 8.14
N SER A 185 -18.48 -2.16 6.98
CA SER A 185 -19.26 -2.40 5.75
C SER A 185 -20.23 -3.58 5.89
N LEU A 186 -19.79 -4.68 6.50
CA LEU A 186 -20.67 -5.83 6.78
C LEU A 186 -21.81 -5.46 7.74
N ALA A 187 -21.47 -4.75 8.83
CA ALA A 187 -22.48 -4.29 9.78
C ALA A 187 -23.52 -3.36 9.12
N LEU A 188 -23.07 -2.45 8.24
CA LEU A 188 -23.95 -1.57 7.47
C LEU A 188 -24.86 -2.35 6.50
N ILE A 189 -24.31 -3.35 5.81
CA ILE A 189 -25.10 -4.21 4.91
C ILE A 189 -26.15 -4.98 5.73
N GLN A 190 -25.75 -5.57 6.84
CA GLN A 190 -26.66 -6.32 7.72
C GLN A 190 -27.77 -5.42 8.29
N GLU A 191 -27.44 -4.18 8.71
CA GLU A 191 -28.43 -3.21 9.19
C GLU A 191 -29.48 -2.88 8.12
N LYS A 192 -29.04 -2.65 6.88
CA LYS A 192 -29.92 -2.23 5.78
C LYS A 192 -30.72 -3.37 5.14
N THR A 193 -30.18 -4.59 5.15
CA THR A 193 -30.79 -5.73 4.43
C THR A 193 -31.33 -6.81 5.35
N GLY A 194 -30.94 -6.84 6.62
CA GLY A 194 -31.22 -7.92 7.56
C GLY A 194 -30.40 -9.19 7.31
N THR A 195 -29.46 -9.19 6.37
CA THR A 195 -28.63 -10.35 6.00
C THR A 195 -27.16 -9.99 5.98
N GLU A 196 -26.32 -10.91 6.44
CA GLU A 196 -24.88 -10.79 6.36
C GLU A 196 -24.39 -11.45 5.05
N PRO A 197 -23.77 -10.70 4.14
CA PRO A 197 -23.31 -11.26 2.88
C PRO A 197 -22.06 -12.12 3.14
N ARG A 198 -22.04 -13.33 2.55
CA ARG A 198 -20.82 -14.15 2.53
C ARG A 198 -19.84 -13.74 1.44
N ARG A 199 -20.36 -13.12 0.37
CA ARG A 199 -19.58 -12.73 -0.79
C ARG A 199 -19.76 -11.26 -1.10
N VAL A 200 -18.63 -10.58 -1.36
CA VAL A 200 -18.57 -9.17 -1.75
C VAL A 200 -17.58 -9.00 -2.89
N THR A 201 -17.78 -7.96 -3.69
CA THR A 201 -16.73 -7.44 -4.57
C THR A 201 -15.94 -6.39 -3.80
N VAL A 202 -14.61 -6.47 -3.82
CA VAL A 202 -13.70 -5.49 -3.22
C VAL A 202 -12.97 -4.75 -4.30
N LEU A 203 -13.04 -3.43 -4.30
CA LEU A 203 -12.36 -2.57 -5.25
C LEU A 203 -11.22 -1.83 -4.56
N SER A 204 -10.01 -2.02 -5.07
CA SER A 204 -8.79 -1.37 -4.59
C SER A 204 -7.69 -1.37 -5.66
N ASN A 205 -6.56 -0.68 -5.37
CA ASN A 205 -5.42 -0.71 -6.28
C ASN A 205 -4.66 -2.04 -6.20
N GLU A 206 -4.01 -2.41 -7.29
CA GLU A 206 -3.32 -3.69 -7.48
C GLU A 206 -2.35 -4.04 -6.35
N PHE A 207 -1.59 -3.05 -5.85
CA PHE A 207 -0.61 -3.27 -4.78
C PHE A 207 -1.24 -3.64 -3.44
N HIS A 208 -2.50 -3.25 -3.20
CA HIS A 208 -3.20 -3.46 -1.92
C HIS A 208 -4.02 -4.76 -1.87
N LEU A 209 -4.42 -5.28 -3.03
CA LEU A 209 -5.41 -6.37 -3.11
C LEU A 209 -4.96 -7.66 -2.40
N PHE A 210 -3.66 -7.98 -2.43
CA PHE A 210 -3.17 -9.17 -1.72
C PHE A 210 -3.38 -9.06 -0.19
N ARG A 211 -3.08 -7.90 0.42
CA ARG A 211 -3.33 -7.71 1.85
C ARG A 211 -4.83 -7.61 2.15
N ALA A 212 -5.58 -6.94 1.29
CA ALA A 212 -7.03 -6.86 1.41
C ALA A 212 -7.69 -8.25 1.33
N SER A 213 -7.16 -9.19 0.52
CA SER A 213 -7.69 -10.55 0.44
C SER A 213 -7.53 -11.32 1.74
N ILE A 214 -6.38 -11.22 2.39
CA ILE A 214 -6.12 -11.84 3.70
C ILE A 214 -7.08 -11.26 4.75
N MET A 215 -7.22 -9.93 4.79
CA MET A 215 -8.09 -9.24 5.74
C MET A 215 -9.58 -9.54 5.52
N ALA A 216 -10.02 -9.68 4.26
CA ALA A 216 -11.38 -10.10 3.94
C ALA A 216 -11.65 -11.53 4.42
N GLU A 217 -10.69 -12.45 4.21
CA GLU A 217 -10.79 -13.83 4.70
C GLU A 217 -10.83 -13.89 6.22
N ASP A 218 -10.02 -13.08 6.93
CA ASP A 218 -10.06 -12.97 8.39
C ASP A 218 -11.40 -12.42 8.91
N CYS A 219 -12.14 -11.65 8.10
CA CYS A 219 -13.52 -11.24 8.37
C CYS A 219 -14.58 -12.26 7.93
N GLY A 220 -14.18 -13.45 7.47
CA GLY A 220 -15.11 -14.51 7.01
C GLY A 220 -15.72 -14.25 5.63
N LEU A 221 -15.16 -13.34 4.83
CA LEU A 221 -15.67 -12.96 3.52
C LEU A 221 -15.02 -13.76 2.39
N GLU A 222 -15.84 -14.19 1.45
CA GLU A 222 -15.40 -14.57 0.11
C GLU A 222 -15.35 -13.28 -0.74
N ALA A 223 -14.17 -12.81 -1.07
CA ALA A 223 -14.00 -11.58 -1.83
C ALA A 223 -13.61 -11.87 -3.29
N ASP A 224 -14.36 -11.31 -4.23
CA ASP A 224 -13.92 -11.10 -5.61
C ASP A 224 -13.30 -9.71 -5.72
N PHE A 225 -12.28 -9.53 -6.58
CA PHE A 225 -11.53 -8.29 -6.62
C PHE A 225 -11.66 -7.57 -7.95
N VAL A 226 -11.87 -6.25 -7.86
CA VAL A 226 -11.79 -5.32 -9.00
C VAL A 226 -10.56 -4.45 -8.82
N VAL A 227 -9.66 -4.53 -9.78
CA VAL A 227 -8.40 -3.77 -9.77
C VAL A 227 -8.66 -2.34 -10.23
N ALA A 228 -8.31 -1.36 -9.41
CA ALA A 228 -8.14 0.04 -9.83
C ALA A 228 -6.68 0.24 -10.23
N PRO A 229 -6.34 0.32 -11.51
CA PRO A 229 -4.95 0.46 -11.94
C PRO A 229 -4.37 1.79 -11.48
N THR A 230 -3.21 1.74 -10.82
CA THR A 230 -2.54 2.96 -10.36
C THR A 230 -2.01 3.75 -11.56
N SER A 231 -2.48 4.98 -11.73
CA SER A 231 -2.17 5.85 -12.87
C SER A 231 -0.69 6.25 -12.94
N SER A 232 -0.03 6.43 -11.79
CA SER A 232 1.38 6.83 -11.69
C SER A 232 2.29 5.64 -11.35
N GLY A 233 3.24 5.31 -12.25
CA GLY A 233 4.21 4.24 -12.02
C GLY A 233 5.13 4.46 -10.81
N LEU A 234 5.48 5.71 -10.48
CA LEU A 234 6.29 6.03 -9.30
C LEU A 234 5.50 5.80 -8.01
N ILE A 235 4.22 6.20 -8.00
CA ILE A 235 3.32 5.97 -6.87
C ILE A 235 3.11 4.47 -6.68
N ARG A 236 2.88 3.73 -7.76
CA ARG A 236 2.75 2.26 -7.74
C ARG A 236 3.96 1.61 -7.06
N ILE A 237 5.18 1.99 -7.44
CA ILE A 237 6.41 1.46 -6.83
C ILE A 237 6.46 1.82 -5.34
N SER A 238 6.19 3.09 -4.99
CA SER A 238 6.22 3.57 -3.60
C SER A 238 5.25 2.78 -2.70
N TYR A 239 4.03 2.58 -3.18
CA TYR A 239 2.99 1.86 -2.43
C TYR A 239 3.24 0.35 -2.40
N THR A 240 3.72 -0.26 -3.49
CA THR A 240 4.12 -1.68 -3.47
C THR A 240 5.21 -1.96 -2.42
N LEU A 241 6.21 -1.08 -2.32
CA LEU A 241 7.23 -1.19 -1.27
C LEU A 241 6.62 -1.01 0.14
N ARG A 242 5.69 -0.07 0.31
CA ARG A 242 4.96 0.12 1.58
C ARG A 242 4.18 -1.13 1.98
N GLU A 243 3.54 -1.78 1.01
CA GLU A 243 2.72 -2.97 1.28
C GLU A 243 3.55 -4.14 1.82
N ILE A 244 4.84 -4.29 1.45
CA ILE A 244 5.72 -5.30 2.06
C ILE A 244 5.76 -5.13 3.57
N PHE A 245 5.98 -3.91 4.05
CA PHE A 245 6.08 -3.61 5.49
C PHE A 245 4.71 -3.63 6.17
N ALA A 246 3.66 -3.16 5.48
CA ALA A 246 2.29 -3.20 5.98
C ALA A 246 1.82 -4.66 6.19
N LEU A 247 2.15 -5.55 5.26
CA LEU A 247 1.85 -6.98 5.38
C LEU A 247 2.65 -7.62 6.53
N TRP A 248 3.95 -7.31 6.67
CA TRP A 248 4.74 -7.82 7.80
C TRP A 248 4.17 -7.35 9.14
N LYS A 249 3.79 -6.06 9.24
CA LYS A 249 3.13 -5.54 10.45
C LYS A 249 1.85 -6.33 10.73
N TYR A 250 0.99 -6.50 9.74
CA TYR A 250 -0.27 -7.22 9.89
C TYR A 250 -0.08 -8.66 10.37
N LEU A 251 0.84 -9.40 9.75
CA LEU A 251 1.12 -10.81 10.10
C LEU A 251 1.79 -11.00 11.47
N THR A 252 2.45 -9.95 12.02
CA THR A 252 3.18 -10.06 13.30
C THR A 252 2.46 -9.44 14.48
N ILE A 253 1.72 -8.35 14.28
CA ILE A 253 1.13 -7.55 15.36
C ILE A 253 -0.40 -7.57 15.26
N GLY A 254 -0.94 -7.91 14.12
CA GLY A 254 -2.36 -7.76 13.79
C GLY A 254 -2.70 -6.38 13.21
N GLY A 255 -3.94 -6.21 12.78
CA GLY A 255 -4.48 -4.96 12.25
C GLY A 255 -5.03 -4.03 13.34
#